data_b0f44472b2ed3d744312fead0e025c3e
#
_entry.id   b0f44472b2ed3d744312fead0e025c3e
#
_cell.length_a   1.000
_cell.length_b   1.000
_cell.length_c   1.000
_cell.angle_alpha   90.00
_cell.angle_beta   90.00
_cell.angle_gamma   90.00
#
_symmetry.space_group_name_H-M   'P 1'
#
loop_
_entity.id
_entity.type
_entity.pdbx_description
1 polymer ?
#
loop_
_entity_poly.entity_id
_entity_poly.type
_entity_poly.pdbx_seq_one_letter_code
_entity_poly.pdbx_strand_id
1 'polypeptide(L)'
;ALFLPTPSLSQENREEPGVIALQEAIIDTIIIDRADLFPREEAADNPFYGFFNSLHTTTRPFVVRRELLLQKGMPFDSALAAESERNLRQRRLFRSVRVDSGRVNGKLALLVQTRDAWSFAPRATGKISADGRLVGNAGITESNVAGTGTRVRAFYLREADRDGIDLGARSRRIGRGNFSASLRWPNLSDRDITSWSFSKPFRAMSDRFAIFYDGQAFSGRTLQFRVGSPTVTDTTTWRRQAAINRAFITYAPLANSREYLRVGVQLEHRREQFIKLDRPELNQDSIIAAVPDSAYGLVGIFMEYRRARFERVHRLNGFPEEDQDLSDLIFVSVNLASAGMGYSSTGVGSRILLQSGVKTGPLLVKGVIDGNALFNSAGLDSGRVQTTGTAAVQWEERNSTFVQASGGVLDSVRPGQEFDLGFQVMPRLWGPHAFVGTRTWRLTVEHRYYAFDNVLGIIGMGFGA
;
A
#
# COMPACT_ATOMS: atom_id res chain seq x y z
N ALA A 1 -29.04 -22.65 41.41
CA ALA A 1 -27.83 -22.12 42.03
C ALA A 1 -26.68 -22.24 41.02
N LEU A 2 -26.38 -21.13 40.35
CA LEU A 2 -25.23 -21.00 39.46
C LEU A 2 -24.07 -20.47 40.30
N PHE A 3 -23.02 -21.25 40.42
CA PHE A 3 -21.73 -20.79 40.95
C PHE A 3 -20.98 -20.03 39.86
N LEU A 4 -20.81 -18.74 40.06
CA LEU A 4 -19.85 -17.93 39.32
C LEU A 4 -18.48 -18.07 40.03
N PRO A 5 -17.37 -18.32 39.31
CA PRO A 5 -16.04 -18.27 39.90
C PRO A 5 -15.66 -16.81 40.14
N THR A 6 -15.22 -16.51 41.33
CA THR A 6 -14.58 -15.26 41.74
C THR A 6 -13.27 -15.08 40.98
N PRO A 7 -12.95 -13.88 40.48
CA PRO A 7 -11.63 -13.61 39.92
C PRO A 7 -10.61 -13.57 41.04
N SER A 8 -9.59 -14.42 40.94
CA SER A 8 -8.38 -14.32 41.79
C SER A 8 -7.62 -13.07 41.43
N LEU A 9 -7.58 -12.10 42.31
CA LEU A 9 -6.63 -11.01 42.39
C LEU A 9 -5.23 -11.59 42.65
N SER A 10 -4.26 -10.96 42.04
CA SER A 10 -2.81 -11.07 42.23
C SER A 10 -2.06 -11.90 41.17
N GLN A 11 -1.85 -11.27 40.00
CA GLN A 11 -0.51 -11.25 39.45
C GLN A 11 0.07 -9.85 39.71
N GLU A 12 0.80 -9.74 40.78
CA GLU A 12 1.77 -8.67 40.99
C GLU A 12 2.68 -8.65 39.77
N ASN A 13 2.59 -7.55 38.99
CA ASN A 13 3.59 -7.19 37.99
C ASN A 13 4.91 -6.98 38.74
N ARG A 14 5.70 -8.00 38.91
CA ARG A 14 7.13 -7.87 39.17
C ARG A 14 7.74 -7.35 37.86
N GLU A 15 7.72 -6.03 37.69
CA GLU A 15 8.63 -5.36 36.77
C GLU A 15 10.05 -5.74 37.22
N GLU A 16 10.77 -6.51 36.41
CA GLU A 16 12.15 -6.87 36.69
C GLU A 16 12.95 -5.58 36.87
N PRO A 17 13.72 -5.40 37.94
CA PRO A 17 14.44 -4.14 38.20
C PRO A 17 15.41 -3.70 37.10
N GLY A 18 15.76 -4.62 36.19
CA GLY A 18 16.57 -4.38 35.00
C GLY A 18 15.90 -3.59 33.88
N VAL A 19 14.56 -3.71 33.74
CA VAL A 19 13.82 -3.06 32.65
C VAL A 19 13.58 -1.58 32.95
N ILE A 20 13.29 -1.24 34.18
CA ILE A 20 13.12 0.18 34.62
C ILE A 20 14.45 0.95 34.54
N ALA A 21 15.55 0.32 34.93
CA ALA A 21 16.88 0.92 34.86
C ALA A 21 17.38 1.16 33.41
N LEU A 22 16.85 0.47 32.42
CA LEU A 22 17.19 0.67 31.02
C LEU A 22 16.37 1.81 30.37
N GLN A 23 15.16 2.08 30.83
CA GLN A 23 14.32 3.17 30.30
C GLN A 23 14.84 4.57 30.64
N GLU A 24 15.59 4.75 31.76
CA GLU A 24 16.19 6.00 32.12
C GLU A 24 17.63 6.20 31.59
N ALA A 25 18.23 5.14 31.02
CA ALA A 25 19.60 5.20 30.52
C ALA A 25 19.69 5.89 29.16
N ILE A 26 20.60 6.85 29.04
CA ILE A 26 20.84 7.61 27.81
C ILE A 26 21.69 6.81 26.87
N ILE A 27 21.27 6.77 25.60
CA ILE A 27 21.97 6.11 24.48
C ILE A 27 23.27 6.88 24.21
N ASP A 28 24.42 6.26 24.48
CA ASP A 28 25.73 6.83 24.19
C ASP A 28 26.16 6.61 22.74
N THR A 29 25.80 5.47 22.17
CA THR A 29 26.20 5.14 20.80
C THR A 29 25.15 4.29 20.08
N ILE A 30 25.19 4.33 18.73
CA ILE A 30 24.36 3.49 17.87
C ILE A 30 25.29 2.64 17.01
N ILE A 31 25.23 1.33 17.18
CA ILE A 31 26.01 0.36 16.42
C ILE A 31 25.08 -0.26 15.38
N ILE A 32 25.43 -0.10 14.11
CA ILE A 32 24.69 -0.66 12.97
C ILE A 32 25.54 -1.79 12.38
N ASP A 33 25.13 -3.01 12.65
CA ASP A 33 25.68 -4.22 12.05
C ASP A 33 24.82 -4.60 10.83
N ARG A 34 25.48 -4.70 9.67
CA ARG A 34 24.84 -4.98 8.39
C ARG A 34 25.46 -6.21 7.78
N ALA A 35 24.71 -7.26 7.73
CA ALA A 35 25.11 -8.47 7.01
C ALA A 35 24.60 -8.41 5.56
N ASP A 36 25.43 -8.93 4.66
CA ASP A 36 25.09 -9.17 3.27
C ASP A 36 24.05 -10.29 3.14
N LEU A 37 23.71 -10.68 1.92
CA LEU A 37 22.78 -11.77 1.63
C LEU A 37 23.17 -13.07 2.35
N PHE A 38 24.45 -13.43 2.24
CA PHE A 38 25.05 -14.58 2.89
C PHE A 38 26.16 -14.15 3.84
N PRO A 39 26.33 -14.84 4.99
CA PRO A 39 27.48 -14.64 5.85
C PRO A 39 28.78 -14.78 5.07
N ARG A 40 29.78 -13.98 5.42
CA ARG A 40 31.07 -13.97 4.70
C ARG A 40 31.77 -15.32 4.73
N GLU A 41 31.65 -16.04 5.82
CA GLU A 41 32.20 -17.39 5.99
C GLU A 41 31.55 -18.38 5.00
N GLU A 42 30.21 -18.42 4.98
CA GLU A 42 29.45 -19.27 4.04
C GLU A 42 29.71 -18.88 2.57
N ALA A 43 29.89 -17.60 2.29
CA ALA A 43 30.16 -17.09 0.95
C ALA A 43 31.60 -17.37 0.49
N ALA A 44 32.56 -17.52 1.41
CA ALA A 44 33.91 -17.91 1.11
C ALA A 44 33.99 -19.42 0.76
N ASP A 45 33.20 -20.25 1.43
CA ASP A 45 33.18 -21.68 1.22
C ASP A 45 32.30 -22.13 0.04
N ASN A 46 31.36 -21.27 -0.39
CA ASN A 46 30.43 -21.58 -1.46
C ASN A 46 30.52 -20.55 -2.58
N PRO A 47 31.07 -20.89 -3.77
CA PRO A 47 31.22 -19.97 -4.90
C PRO A 47 29.89 -19.36 -5.39
N PHE A 48 28.77 -20.08 -5.25
CA PHE A 48 27.45 -19.57 -5.59
C PHE A 48 27.05 -18.41 -4.66
N TYR A 49 27.25 -18.55 -3.35
CA TYR A 49 26.95 -17.48 -2.39
C TYR A 49 27.88 -16.28 -2.58
N GLY A 50 29.17 -16.54 -2.84
CA GLY A 50 30.14 -15.49 -3.18
C GLY A 50 29.75 -14.71 -4.43
N PHE A 51 29.29 -15.38 -5.48
CA PHE A 51 28.80 -14.75 -6.70
C PHE A 51 27.61 -13.82 -6.43
N PHE A 52 26.60 -14.29 -5.67
CA PHE A 52 25.43 -13.43 -5.36
C PHE A 52 25.79 -12.26 -4.46
N ASN A 53 26.65 -12.44 -3.48
CA ASN A 53 27.17 -11.32 -2.67
C ASN A 53 27.92 -10.29 -3.54
N SER A 54 28.65 -10.73 -4.57
CA SER A 54 29.36 -9.82 -5.48
C SER A 54 28.45 -9.01 -6.39
N LEU A 55 27.28 -9.55 -6.73
CA LEU A 55 26.27 -8.84 -7.52
C LEU A 55 25.38 -7.91 -6.67
N HIS A 56 25.36 -8.13 -5.36
CA HIS A 56 24.53 -7.36 -4.45
C HIS A 56 25.27 -6.12 -3.91
N THR A 57 24.57 -5.00 -3.86
CA THR A 57 25.07 -3.83 -3.15
C THR A 57 24.44 -3.73 -1.78
N THR A 58 25.20 -4.02 -0.74
CA THR A 58 24.73 -3.96 0.65
C THR A 58 24.12 -2.58 0.95
N THR A 59 22.98 -2.59 1.63
CA THR A 59 22.27 -1.37 2.04
C THR A 59 23.20 -0.43 2.82
N ARG A 60 23.29 0.83 2.40
CA ARG A 60 24.20 1.81 3.02
C ARG A 60 23.77 2.15 4.45
N PRO A 61 24.71 2.41 5.37
CA PRO A 61 24.40 2.68 6.79
C PRO A 61 23.39 3.82 7.00
N PHE A 62 23.45 4.83 6.15
CA PHE A 62 22.55 5.98 6.27
C PHE A 62 21.08 5.60 6.01
N VAL A 63 20.82 4.57 5.21
CA VAL A 63 19.45 4.07 4.95
C VAL A 63 18.87 3.47 6.21
N VAL A 64 19.66 2.66 6.92
CA VAL A 64 19.27 2.08 8.22
C VAL A 64 19.08 3.21 9.24
N ARG A 65 20.08 4.08 9.40
CA ARG A 65 20.07 5.16 10.39
C ARG A 65 18.86 6.10 10.25
N ARG A 66 18.42 6.37 9.03
CA ARG A 66 17.27 7.24 8.78
C ARG A 66 15.91 6.67 9.20
N GLU A 67 15.82 5.38 9.39
CA GLU A 67 14.59 4.74 9.86
C GLU A 67 14.55 4.61 11.40
N LEU A 68 15.67 4.84 12.09
CA LEU A 68 15.72 4.82 13.53
C LEU A 68 15.07 6.08 14.12
N LEU A 69 14.21 5.89 15.09
CA LEU A 69 13.54 6.95 15.84
C LEU A 69 14.34 7.36 17.07
N LEU A 70 15.19 6.46 17.57
CA LEU A 70 16.12 6.69 18.66
C LEU A 70 17.44 7.27 18.14
N GLN A 71 17.98 8.22 18.86
CA GLN A 71 19.24 8.90 18.53
C GLN A 71 20.19 8.89 19.74
N LYS A 72 21.48 9.08 19.48
CA LYS A 72 22.46 9.31 20.54
C LYS A 72 22.05 10.54 21.41
N GLY A 73 22.13 10.38 22.71
CA GLY A 73 21.73 11.42 23.67
C GLY A 73 20.27 11.36 24.10
N MET A 74 19.46 10.47 23.51
CA MET A 74 18.07 10.23 23.92
C MET A 74 18.02 9.14 25.02
N PRO A 75 17.05 9.20 25.94
CA PRO A 75 16.73 8.04 26.77
C PRO A 75 16.24 6.88 25.91
N PHE A 76 16.54 5.66 26.34
CA PHE A 76 16.05 4.48 25.63
C PHE A 76 14.55 4.31 25.84
N ASP A 77 13.85 4.11 24.74
CA ASP A 77 12.40 3.83 24.70
C ASP A 77 12.18 2.56 23.88
N SER A 78 11.68 1.52 24.51
CA SER A 78 11.43 0.23 23.89
C SER A 78 10.33 0.30 22.79
N ALA A 79 9.34 1.19 22.95
CA ALA A 79 8.30 1.38 21.95
C ALA A 79 8.85 2.04 20.68
N LEU A 80 9.74 3.04 20.83
CA LEU A 80 10.45 3.66 19.69
C LEU A 80 11.44 2.69 19.04
N ALA A 81 12.08 1.80 19.82
CA ALA A 81 12.94 0.75 19.29
C ALA A 81 12.12 -0.23 18.43
N ALA A 82 11.00 -0.73 18.95
CA ALA A 82 10.09 -1.62 18.21
C ALA A 82 9.50 -0.94 16.97
N GLU A 83 9.17 0.34 17.03
CA GLU A 83 8.69 1.11 15.88
C GLU A 83 9.80 1.30 14.84
N SER A 84 11.05 1.56 15.26
CA SER A 84 12.21 1.63 14.36
C SER A 84 12.43 0.30 13.63
N GLU A 85 12.35 -0.81 14.36
CA GLU A 85 12.46 -2.15 13.79
C GLU A 85 11.35 -2.41 12.76
N ARG A 86 10.10 -2.05 13.09
CA ARG A 86 8.96 -2.13 12.15
C ARG A 86 9.17 -1.26 10.91
N ASN A 87 9.66 -0.03 11.07
CA ASN A 87 9.98 0.86 9.95
C ASN A 87 11.01 0.22 9.00
N LEU A 88 12.05 -0.40 9.55
CA LEU A 88 13.06 -1.10 8.77
C LEU A 88 12.46 -2.33 8.05
N ARG A 89 11.66 -3.16 8.72
CA ARG A 89 10.98 -4.31 8.08
C ARG A 89 10.05 -3.89 6.95
N GLN A 90 9.31 -2.81 7.13
CA GLN A 90 8.41 -2.27 6.10
C GLN A 90 9.12 -1.77 4.85
N ARG A 91 10.44 -1.55 4.91
CA ARG A 91 11.25 -1.24 3.71
C ARG A 91 11.32 -2.40 2.75
N ARG A 92 11.18 -3.64 3.24
CA ARG A 92 11.36 -4.88 2.47
C ARG A 92 12.71 -4.97 1.76
N LEU A 93 13.73 -4.36 2.37
CA LEU A 93 15.13 -4.44 1.94
C LEU A 93 15.90 -5.51 2.71
N PHE A 94 15.36 -5.91 3.85
CA PHE A 94 16.02 -6.78 4.79
C PHE A 94 15.26 -8.09 4.94
N ARG A 95 16.01 -9.19 5.05
CA ARG A 95 15.51 -10.50 5.38
C ARG A 95 15.22 -10.63 6.88
N SER A 96 16.07 -10.01 7.69
CA SER A 96 15.88 -9.89 9.13
C SER A 96 16.32 -8.52 9.62
N VAL A 97 15.63 -8.05 10.64
CA VAL A 97 15.92 -6.80 11.33
C VAL A 97 15.75 -7.03 12.81
N ARG A 98 16.69 -6.55 13.61
CA ARG A 98 16.60 -6.52 15.06
C ARG A 98 17.12 -5.19 15.57
N VAL A 99 16.38 -4.57 16.50
CA VAL A 99 16.76 -3.34 17.18
C VAL A 99 16.65 -3.58 18.68
N ASP A 100 17.79 -3.71 19.32
CA ASP A 100 17.91 -4.00 20.75
C ASP A 100 18.78 -2.97 21.45
N SER A 101 18.76 -2.97 22.79
CA SER A 101 19.71 -2.27 23.62
C SER A 101 20.76 -3.22 24.16
N GLY A 102 21.96 -2.70 24.35
CA GLY A 102 23.07 -3.46 24.94
C GLY A 102 24.06 -2.53 25.64
N ARG A 103 25.06 -3.09 26.29
CA ARG A 103 26.13 -2.30 26.89
C ARG A 103 27.44 -2.53 26.15
N VAL A 104 28.09 -1.45 25.78
CA VAL A 104 29.43 -1.44 25.17
C VAL A 104 30.33 -0.54 25.98
N ASN A 105 31.40 -1.08 26.49
CA ASN A 105 32.30 -0.38 27.43
C ASN A 105 31.55 0.24 28.62
N GLY A 106 30.59 -0.49 29.20
CA GLY A 106 29.78 -0.05 30.34
C GLY A 106 28.68 0.99 30.04
N LYS A 107 28.61 1.54 28.82
CA LYS A 107 27.61 2.53 28.37
C LYS A 107 26.50 1.90 27.56
N LEU A 108 25.33 2.50 27.59
CA LEU A 108 24.17 2.03 26.80
C LEU A 108 24.39 2.27 25.31
N ALA A 109 24.23 1.24 24.52
CA ALA A 109 24.27 1.28 23.07
C ALA A 109 22.96 0.79 22.48
N LEU A 110 22.49 1.44 21.41
CA LEU A 110 21.45 0.91 20.54
C LEU A 110 22.11 -0.02 19.51
N LEU A 111 21.75 -1.30 19.53
CA LEU A 111 22.26 -2.33 18.63
C LEU A 111 21.25 -2.56 17.52
N VAL A 112 21.66 -2.28 16.28
CA VAL A 112 20.82 -2.45 15.09
C VAL A 112 21.45 -3.48 14.19
N GLN A 113 20.84 -4.64 14.07
CA GLN A 113 21.28 -5.72 13.20
C GLN A 113 20.36 -5.84 12.01
N THR A 114 20.90 -5.81 10.82
CA THR A 114 20.16 -5.99 9.57
C THR A 114 20.87 -7.01 8.69
N ARG A 115 20.09 -7.88 8.05
CA ARG A 115 20.56 -8.75 6.99
C ARG A 115 19.81 -8.41 5.73
N ASP A 116 20.51 -8.07 4.66
CA ASP A 116 19.92 -7.68 3.40
C ASP A 116 19.12 -8.84 2.78
N ALA A 117 18.06 -8.51 2.07
CA ALA A 117 17.35 -9.40 1.17
C ALA A 117 17.81 -9.15 -0.26
N TRP A 118 17.65 -10.14 -1.13
CA TRP A 118 17.89 -9.98 -2.55
C TRP A 118 17.01 -8.88 -3.12
N SER A 119 17.60 -7.85 -3.71
CA SER A 119 16.92 -6.63 -4.12
C SER A 119 16.48 -6.64 -5.59
N PHE A 120 17.17 -7.41 -6.42
CA PHE A 120 16.86 -7.54 -7.85
C PHE A 120 15.85 -8.68 -8.08
N ALA A 121 14.67 -8.34 -8.56
CA ALA A 121 13.59 -9.30 -8.78
C ALA A 121 13.12 -9.28 -10.24
N PRO A 122 13.58 -10.22 -11.09
CA PRO A 122 12.92 -10.49 -12.34
C PRO A 122 11.54 -11.09 -12.07
N ARG A 123 10.56 -10.71 -12.86
CA ARG A 123 9.21 -11.27 -12.78
C ARG A 123 8.66 -11.47 -14.17
N ALA A 124 8.10 -12.63 -14.40
CA ALA A 124 7.28 -12.90 -15.58
C ALA A 124 5.98 -13.56 -15.12
N THR A 125 4.87 -13.10 -15.64
CA THR A 125 3.57 -13.73 -15.46
C THR A 125 2.91 -13.86 -16.82
N GLY A 126 2.26 -14.98 -17.05
CA GLY A 126 1.54 -15.20 -18.29
C GLY A 126 0.33 -16.08 -18.07
N LYS A 127 -0.69 -15.86 -18.83
CA LYS A 127 -1.88 -16.70 -18.90
C LYS A 127 -2.49 -16.60 -20.29
N ILE A 128 -3.22 -17.62 -20.69
CA ILE A 128 -3.99 -17.63 -21.92
C ILE A 128 -5.41 -17.18 -21.55
N SER A 129 -5.90 -16.14 -22.22
CA SER A 129 -7.28 -15.67 -22.06
C SER A 129 -8.27 -16.65 -22.73
N ALA A 130 -9.56 -16.49 -22.42
CA ALA A 130 -10.61 -17.35 -22.99
C ALA A 130 -10.69 -17.28 -24.52
N ASP A 131 -10.22 -16.19 -25.13
CA ASP A 131 -10.11 -15.99 -26.57
C ASP A 131 -8.78 -16.47 -27.18
N GLY A 132 -7.97 -17.22 -26.39
CA GLY A 132 -6.71 -17.80 -26.84
C GLY A 132 -5.51 -16.86 -26.87
N ARG A 133 -5.64 -15.61 -26.42
CA ARG A 133 -4.54 -14.62 -26.42
C ARG A 133 -3.62 -14.82 -25.20
N LEU A 134 -2.32 -14.77 -25.44
CA LEU A 134 -1.34 -14.72 -24.38
C LEU A 134 -1.31 -13.29 -23.80
N VAL A 135 -1.58 -13.16 -22.53
CA VAL A 135 -1.48 -11.91 -21.76
C VAL A 135 -0.62 -12.10 -20.52
N GLY A 136 0.04 -11.05 -20.11
CA GLY A 136 0.93 -11.14 -18.97
C GLY A 136 1.82 -9.91 -18.82
N ASN A 137 2.82 -10.03 -17.99
CA ASN A 137 3.85 -9.03 -17.87
C ASN A 137 5.22 -9.70 -17.66
N ALA A 138 6.25 -9.05 -18.16
CA ALA A 138 7.62 -9.42 -17.90
C ALA A 138 8.45 -8.17 -17.60
N GLY A 139 9.33 -8.27 -16.66
CA GLY A 139 10.15 -7.12 -16.29
C GLY A 139 11.02 -7.35 -15.07
N ILE A 140 11.61 -6.28 -14.60
CA ILE A 140 12.54 -6.27 -13.50
C ILE A 140 12.15 -5.21 -12.46
N THR A 141 12.49 -5.49 -11.23
CA THR A 141 12.47 -4.53 -10.13
C THR A 141 13.80 -4.60 -9.40
N GLU A 142 14.49 -3.47 -9.26
CA GLU A 142 15.58 -3.29 -8.32
C GLU A 142 15.09 -2.44 -7.15
N SER A 143 15.12 -2.99 -5.95
CA SER A 143 14.55 -2.35 -4.74
C SER A 143 15.58 -1.55 -3.95
N ASN A 144 16.86 -1.68 -4.28
CA ASN A 144 17.97 -1.10 -3.53
C ASN A 144 19.07 -0.53 -4.42
N VAL A 145 18.69 0.24 -5.43
CA VAL A 145 19.64 0.83 -6.40
C VAL A 145 20.83 1.45 -5.67
N ALA A 146 22.04 0.94 -5.95
CA ALA A 146 23.29 1.37 -5.34
C ALA A 146 23.28 1.41 -3.79
N GLY A 147 22.51 0.55 -3.13
CA GLY A 147 22.40 0.48 -1.68
C GLY A 147 21.63 1.64 -1.03
N THR A 148 20.91 2.45 -1.80
CA THR A 148 20.23 3.66 -1.32
C THR A 148 18.80 3.41 -0.84
N GLY A 149 18.25 2.21 -1.04
CA GLY A 149 16.85 1.88 -0.78
C GLY A 149 15.89 2.56 -1.75
N THR A 150 16.39 3.06 -2.88
CA THR A 150 15.58 3.54 -4.00
C THR A 150 15.15 2.35 -4.85
N ARG A 151 13.86 2.28 -5.15
CA ARG A 151 13.28 1.24 -6.01
C ARG A 151 13.10 1.78 -7.41
N VAL A 152 13.53 0.99 -8.40
CA VAL A 152 13.26 1.22 -9.82
C VAL A 152 12.58 -0.03 -10.38
N ARG A 153 11.65 0.16 -11.30
CA ARG A 153 10.95 -0.93 -11.98
C ARG A 153 10.82 -0.63 -13.47
N ALA A 154 10.91 -1.67 -14.28
CA ALA A 154 10.66 -1.63 -15.71
C ALA A 154 9.96 -2.92 -16.12
N PHE A 155 8.76 -2.80 -16.67
CA PHE A 155 7.93 -3.91 -17.11
C PHE A 155 7.42 -3.67 -18.51
N TYR A 156 7.36 -4.72 -19.30
CA TYR A 156 6.50 -4.80 -20.47
C TYR A 156 5.19 -5.47 -20.03
N LEU A 157 4.09 -4.86 -20.39
CA LEU A 157 2.73 -5.34 -20.11
C LEU A 157 2.08 -5.74 -21.42
N ARG A 158 1.40 -6.87 -21.43
CA ARG A 158 0.52 -7.30 -22.52
C ARG A 158 -0.82 -7.70 -21.94
N GLU A 159 -1.78 -6.86 -22.15
CA GLU A 159 -3.17 -7.07 -21.76
C GLU A 159 -3.99 -7.59 -22.96
N ALA A 160 -5.27 -7.87 -22.75
CA ALA A 160 -6.11 -8.41 -23.81
C ALA A 160 -6.33 -7.43 -24.98
N ASP A 161 -6.36 -6.13 -24.66
CA ASP A 161 -6.70 -5.04 -25.58
C ASP A 161 -5.61 -3.98 -25.71
N ARG A 162 -4.47 -4.15 -25.01
CA ARG A 162 -3.35 -3.20 -25.02
C ARG A 162 -2.03 -3.84 -24.62
N ASP A 163 -0.95 -3.18 -24.99
CA ASP A 163 0.39 -3.53 -24.57
C ASP A 163 1.25 -2.28 -24.40
N GLY A 164 2.42 -2.40 -23.78
CA GLY A 164 3.33 -1.30 -23.61
C GLY A 164 4.26 -1.48 -22.41
N ILE A 165 4.87 -0.38 -21.99
CA ILE A 165 5.86 -0.36 -20.91
C ILE A 165 5.32 0.33 -19.66
N ASP A 166 5.78 -0.09 -18.49
CA ASP A 166 5.49 0.53 -17.20
C ASP A 166 6.81 0.77 -16.47
N LEU A 167 7.22 2.03 -16.43
CA LEU A 167 8.41 2.47 -15.74
C LEU A 167 8.04 3.13 -14.41
N GLY A 168 8.89 2.96 -13.41
CA GLY A 168 8.67 3.62 -12.13
C GLY A 168 9.91 3.73 -11.28
N ALA A 169 10.00 4.81 -10.53
CA ALA A 169 11.03 5.05 -9.54
C ALA A 169 10.39 5.55 -8.24
N ARG A 170 10.89 5.09 -7.10
CA ARG A 170 10.44 5.53 -5.78
C ARG A 170 11.58 5.56 -4.79
N SER A 171 11.77 6.70 -4.15
CA SER A 171 12.65 6.84 -2.99
C SER A 171 11.85 7.29 -1.77
N ARG A 172 11.97 6.55 -0.66
CA ARG A 172 11.25 6.89 0.58
C ARG A 172 11.97 7.92 1.43
N ARG A 173 13.25 8.21 1.15
CA ARG A 173 14.07 9.13 1.94
C ARG A 173 15.06 9.86 1.03
N ILE A 174 14.70 11.05 0.61
CA ILE A 174 15.55 11.92 -0.21
C ILE A 174 16.16 12.99 0.67
N GLY A 175 17.45 13.25 0.50
CA GLY A 175 18.16 14.26 1.24
C GLY A 175 18.18 14.03 2.77
N ARG A 176 18.42 15.06 3.53
CA ARG A 176 18.44 15.06 5.00
C ARG A 176 17.05 15.30 5.62
N GLY A 177 16.10 15.83 4.82
CA GLY A 177 14.77 16.26 5.29
C GLY A 177 13.71 15.17 5.37
N ASN A 178 14.05 13.89 5.16
CA ASN A 178 13.11 12.76 5.18
C ASN A 178 11.97 12.86 4.14
N PHE A 179 12.23 13.52 3.02
CA PHE A 179 11.27 13.59 1.93
C PHE A 179 11.20 12.25 1.19
N SER A 180 10.04 11.93 0.68
CA SER A 180 9.84 10.82 -0.26
C SER A 180 9.37 11.36 -1.60
N ALA A 181 9.76 10.69 -2.69
CA ALA A 181 9.24 10.97 -4.00
C ALA A 181 9.00 9.68 -4.78
N SER A 182 8.02 9.71 -5.65
CA SER A 182 7.80 8.65 -6.63
C SER A 182 7.36 9.21 -7.97
N LEU A 183 7.75 8.51 -9.02
CA LEU A 183 7.29 8.72 -10.38
C LEU A 183 6.92 7.36 -10.97
N ARG A 184 5.80 7.29 -11.66
CA ARG A 184 5.41 6.11 -12.44
C ARG A 184 4.85 6.56 -13.76
N TRP A 185 5.26 5.88 -14.83
CA TRP A 185 4.88 6.18 -16.20
C TRP A 185 4.58 4.90 -16.99
N PRO A 186 3.35 4.36 -16.90
CA PRO A 186 2.84 3.39 -17.86
C PRO A 186 2.52 4.09 -19.18
N ASN A 187 3.18 3.65 -20.25
CA ASN A 187 2.91 4.04 -21.62
C ASN A 187 2.43 2.80 -22.37
N LEU A 188 1.13 2.75 -22.65
CA LEU A 188 0.46 1.63 -23.28
C LEU A 188 -0.04 2.03 -24.66
N SER A 189 -0.30 1.06 -25.52
CA SER A 189 -0.73 1.27 -26.92
C SER A 189 -1.98 2.13 -27.08
N ASP A 190 -2.82 2.22 -26.05
CA ASP A 190 -4.07 2.97 -26.06
C ASP A 190 -4.13 4.12 -25.05
N ARG A 191 -3.12 4.27 -24.17
CA ARG A 191 -3.10 5.29 -23.11
C ARG A 191 -1.72 5.58 -22.55
N ASP A 192 -1.56 6.82 -22.10
CA ASP A 192 -0.45 7.29 -21.29
C ASP A 192 -0.93 7.66 -19.90
N ILE A 193 -0.21 7.24 -18.89
CA ILE A 193 -0.47 7.61 -17.51
C ILE A 193 0.84 8.10 -16.89
N THR A 194 0.81 9.24 -16.24
CA THR A 194 1.94 9.71 -15.43
C THR A 194 1.43 9.98 -14.02
N SER A 195 2.05 9.36 -13.03
CA SER A 195 1.70 9.57 -11.63
C SER A 195 2.96 9.99 -10.86
N TRP A 196 2.82 10.99 -10.02
CA TRP A 196 3.91 11.50 -9.19
C TRP A 196 3.46 11.72 -7.77
N SER A 197 4.40 11.66 -6.85
CA SER A 197 4.18 12.09 -5.47
C SER A 197 5.45 12.68 -4.88
N PHE A 198 5.27 13.67 -4.02
CA PHE A 198 6.30 14.24 -3.20
C PHE A 198 5.73 14.48 -1.80
N SER A 199 6.43 14.04 -0.75
CA SER A 199 5.92 14.19 0.59
C SER A 199 7.03 14.25 1.63
N LYS A 200 6.71 14.87 2.76
CA LYS A 200 7.38 14.68 4.04
C LYS A 200 6.43 13.87 4.93
N PRO A 201 6.46 12.53 4.84
CA PRO A 201 5.51 11.69 5.58
C PRO A 201 5.85 11.64 7.07
N PHE A 202 4.87 11.27 7.88
CA PHE A 202 5.13 10.84 9.25
C PHE A 202 6.07 9.62 9.24
N ARG A 203 7.12 9.63 10.03
CA ARG A 203 8.07 8.52 10.22
C ARG A 203 7.67 7.66 11.40
N ALA A 204 7.15 8.33 12.42
CA ALA A 204 6.65 7.75 13.64
C ALA A 204 5.19 8.13 13.87
N MET A 205 4.51 7.35 14.67
CA MET A 205 3.18 7.72 15.14
C MET A 205 3.21 8.99 15.99
N SER A 206 4.34 9.28 16.65
CA SER A 206 4.59 10.47 17.43
C SER A 206 4.95 11.72 16.63
N ASP A 207 5.18 11.62 15.33
CA ASP A 207 5.46 12.78 14.48
C ASP A 207 4.22 13.68 14.39
N ARG A 208 4.44 15.00 14.48
CA ARG A 208 3.37 15.97 14.56
C ARG A 208 3.02 16.67 13.26
N PHE A 209 3.85 16.58 12.23
CA PHE A 209 3.65 17.33 11.01
C PHE A 209 4.02 16.53 9.77
N ALA A 210 3.15 16.59 8.75
CA ALA A 210 3.39 16.00 7.44
C ALA A 210 2.82 16.87 6.33
N ILE A 211 3.45 16.76 5.14
CA ILE A 211 2.98 17.37 3.90
C ILE A 211 2.97 16.27 2.84
N PHE A 212 1.91 16.25 2.04
CA PHE A 212 1.78 15.37 0.89
C PHE A 212 1.34 16.17 -0.32
N TYR A 213 1.95 15.89 -1.45
CA TYR A 213 1.50 16.32 -2.76
C TYR A 213 1.57 15.14 -3.70
N ASP A 214 0.49 14.84 -4.37
CA ASP A 214 0.44 13.81 -5.40
C ASP A 214 -0.39 14.26 -6.59
N GLY A 215 -0.11 13.66 -7.72
CA GLY A 215 -0.86 13.91 -8.92
C GLY A 215 -0.82 12.77 -9.90
N GLN A 216 -1.74 12.83 -10.85
CA GLN A 216 -1.84 11.92 -11.98
C GLN A 216 -2.31 12.65 -13.20
N ALA A 217 -1.67 12.40 -14.34
CA ALA A 217 -2.17 12.74 -15.66
C ALA A 217 -2.48 11.46 -16.43
N PHE A 218 -3.60 11.46 -17.11
CA PHE A 218 -4.09 10.37 -17.95
C PHE A 218 -4.48 10.92 -19.32
N SER A 219 -4.07 10.24 -20.38
CA SER A 219 -4.54 10.49 -21.74
C SER A 219 -4.71 9.16 -22.46
N GLY A 220 -5.92 8.83 -22.86
CA GLY A 220 -6.11 7.56 -23.55
C GLY A 220 -7.55 7.13 -23.70
N ARG A 221 -7.71 5.93 -24.20
CA ARG A 221 -8.99 5.30 -24.45
C ARG A 221 -9.68 4.92 -23.15
N THR A 222 -10.96 5.20 -23.07
CA THR A 222 -11.87 4.77 -22.01
C THR A 222 -13.13 4.22 -22.62
N LEU A 223 -13.61 3.11 -22.06
CA LEU A 223 -14.85 2.48 -22.47
C LEU A 223 -15.96 2.88 -21.50
N GLN A 224 -17.14 3.15 -22.06
CA GLN A 224 -18.38 3.30 -21.31
C GLN A 224 -19.29 2.13 -21.66
N PHE A 225 -19.75 1.42 -20.67
CA PHE A 225 -20.62 0.26 -20.85
C PHE A 225 -22.07 0.63 -20.58
N ARG A 226 -23.01 0.03 -21.33
CA ARG A 226 -24.41 0.08 -20.98
C ARG A 226 -24.64 -0.70 -19.70
N VAL A 227 -25.30 -0.12 -18.73
CA VAL A 227 -25.64 -0.80 -17.46
C VAL A 227 -26.48 -2.04 -17.75
N GLY A 228 -26.03 -3.19 -17.28
CA GLY A 228 -26.70 -4.49 -17.48
C GLY A 228 -26.33 -5.22 -18.76
N SER A 229 -25.48 -4.67 -19.62
CA SER A 229 -24.97 -5.37 -20.82
C SER A 229 -23.47 -5.67 -20.68
N PRO A 230 -23.06 -6.94 -20.67
CA PRO A 230 -21.66 -7.32 -20.56
C PRO A 230 -20.94 -7.35 -21.93
N THR A 231 -21.62 -7.02 -23.03
CA THR A 231 -21.04 -7.19 -24.36
C THR A 231 -20.31 -5.95 -24.84
N VAL A 232 -19.16 -6.16 -25.48
CA VAL A 232 -18.34 -5.09 -26.10
C VAL A 232 -19.13 -4.32 -27.18
N THR A 233 -20.17 -4.90 -27.73
CA THR A 233 -21.06 -4.29 -28.73
C THR A 233 -21.92 -3.14 -28.15
N ASP A 234 -22.13 -3.13 -26.84
CA ASP A 234 -22.88 -2.10 -26.15
C ASP A 234 -21.96 -1.09 -25.42
N THR A 235 -20.79 -0.81 -25.97
CA THR A 235 -19.83 0.11 -25.42
C THR A 235 -19.61 1.32 -26.29
N THR A 236 -19.44 2.48 -25.66
CA THR A 236 -18.96 3.67 -26.32
C THR A 236 -17.50 3.90 -26.00
N THR A 237 -16.74 4.24 -27.03
CA THR A 237 -15.31 4.55 -26.85
C THR A 237 -15.11 6.05 -26.78
N TRP A 238 -14.43 6.47 -25.72
CA TRP A 238 -14.05 7.84 -25.48
C TRP A 238 -12.53 7.97 -25.43
N ARG A 239 -12.01 9.10 -25.90
CA ARG A 239 -10.68 9.55 -25.49
C ARG A 239 -10.86 10.41 -24.26
N ARG A 240 -10.35 9.97 -23.13
CA ARG A 240 -10.33 10.70 -21.87
C ARG A 240 -8.98 11.37 -21.69
N GLN A 241 -8.99 12.65 -21.34
CA GLN A 241 -7.84 13.36 -20.82
C GLN A 241 -8.19 13.80 -19.40
N ALA A 242 -7.39 13.42 -18.43
CA ALA A 242 -7.64 13.76 -17.04
C ALA A 242 -6.35 14.17 -16.34
N ALA A 243 -6.44 15.17 -15.48
CA ALA A 243 -5.38 15.55 -14.56
C ALA A 243 -5.97 15.76 -13.18
N ILE A 244 -5.37 15.16 -12.17
CA ILE A 244 -5.74 15.30 -10.77
C ILE A 244 -4.48 15.67 -10.00
N ASN A 245 -4.55 16.71 -9.19
CA ASN A 245 -3.50 17.12 -8.27
C ASN A 245 -4.08 17.26 -6.88
N ARG A 246 -3.42 16.74 -5.87
CA ARG A 246 -3.85 16.81 -4.47
C ARG A 246 -2.71 17.26 -3.58
N ALA A 247 -3.02 18.09 -2.63
CA ALA A 247 -2.09 18.53 -1.59
C ALA A 247 -2.75 18.39 -0.22
N PHE A 248 -1.97 17.94 0.76
CA PHE A 248 -2.41 17.75 2.14
C PHE A 248 -1.37 18.36 3.09
N ILE A 249 -1.84 19.13 4.03
CA ILE A 249 -1.04 19.60 5.17
C ILE A 249 -1.70 19.04 6.43
N THR A 250 -0.93 18.35 7.23
CA THR A 250 -1.44 17.59 8.38
C THR A 250 -0.67 17.95 9.63
N TYR A 251 -1.41 18.19 10.71
CA TYR A 251 -0.89 18.37 12.06
C TYR A 251 -1.50 17.32 12.99
N ALA A 252 -0.71 16.82 13.93
CA ALA A 252 -1.15 15.84 14.94
C ALA A 252 -1.20 16.49 16.32
N PRO A 253 -2.37 16.95 16.82
CA PRO A 253 -2.52 17.46 18.18
C PRO A 253 -2.27 16.36 19.23
N LEU A 254 -2.65 15.13 18.95
CA LEU A 254 -2.29 13.95 19.74
C LEU A 254 -1.39 13.05 18.89
N ALA A 255 -0.23 12.70 19.42
CA ALA A 255 0.73 11.84 18.73
C ALA A 255 1.64 11.15 19.74
N ASN A 256 1.50 9.84 19.87
CA ASN A 256 2.36 8.98 20.67
C ASN A 256 2.56 7.62 19.99
N SER A 257 3.27 6.69 20.59
CA SER A 257 3.57 5.37 20.01
C SER A 257 2.36 4.43 19.91
N ARG A 258 1.24 4.74 20.58
CA ARG A 258 0.04 3.89 20.63
C ARG A 258 -1.10 4.44 19.80
N GLU A 259 -1.24 5.76 19.76
CA GLU A 259 -2.36 6.40 19.09
C GLU A 259 -2.01 7.81 18.60
N TYR A 260 -2.77 8.29 17.64
CA TYR A 260 -2.71 9.68 17.20
C TYR A 260 -4.09 10.19 16.77
N LEU A 261 -4.23 11.50 16.89
CA LEU A 261 -5.26 12.29 16.23
C LEU A 261 -4.57 13.26 15.27
N ARG A 262 -4.90 13.20 14.00
CA ARG A 262 -4.37 14.08 12.96
C ARG A 262 -5.51 14.88 12.37
N VAL A 263 -5.27 16.15 12.18
CA VAL A 263 -6.19 17.08 11.50
C VAL A 263 -5.44 17.77 10.37
N GLY A 264 -6.14 18.14 9.35
CA GLY A 264 -5.46 18.77 8.23
C GLY A 264 -6.37 19.43 7.24
N VAL A 265 -5.74 20.12 6.30
CA VAL A 265 -6.37 20.74 5.14
C VAL A 265 -5.96 19.96 3.91
N GLN A 266 -6.91 19.77 3.01
CA GLN A 266 -6.68 19.17 1.70
C GLN A 266 -7.16 20.10 0.58
N LEU A 267 -6.40 20.06 -0.52
CA LEU A 267 -6.71 20.74 -1.76
C LEU A 267 -6.69 19.68 -2.86
N GLU A 268 -7.69 19.68 -3.71
CA GLU A 268 -7.70 18.86 -4.92
C GLU A 268 -8.06 19.76 -6.10
N HIS A 269 -7.32 19.64 -7.18
CA HIS A 269 -7.69 20.19 -8.49
C HIS A 269 -7.86 19.03 -9.46
N ARG A 270 -9.01 18.99 -10.12
CA ARG A 270 -9.35 17.97 -11.10
C ARG A 270 -9.74 18.65 -12.41
N ARG A 271 -9.21 18.10 -13.50
CA ARG A 271 -9.64 18.41 -14.86
C ARG A 271 -9.90 17.13 -15.61
N GLU A 272 -10.99 17.07 -16.33
CA GLU A 272 -11.39 15.88 -17.07
C GLU A 272 -12.12 16.30 -18.36
N GLN A 273 -11.70 15.73 -19.48
CA GLN A 273 -12.28 15.98 -20.80
C GLN A 273 -12.54 14.63 -21.46
N PHE A 274 -13.69 14.54 -22.14
CA PHE A 274 -14.11 13.36 -22.87
C PHE A 274 -14.37 13.74 -24.33
N ILE A 275 -13.66 13.08 -25.25
CA ILE A 275 -13.81 13.25 -26.69
C ILE A 275 -14.34 11.93 -27.23
N LYS A 276 -15.54 11.92 -27.82
CA LYS A 276 -16.10 10.76 -28.48
C LYS A 276 -15.21 10.38 -29.67
N LEU A 277 -14.85 9.11 -29.78
CA LEU A 277 -14.09 8.62 -30.92
C LEU A 277 -15.08 8.04 -31.93
N ASP A 278 -15.12 8.63 -33.12
CA ASP A 278 -15.87 8.07 -34.25
C ASP A 278 -15.19 6.77 -34.72
N ARG A 279 -15.86 5.68 -34.44
CA ARG A 279 -15.52 4.39 -34.99
C ARG A 279 -16.76 3.82 -35.67
N PRO A 280 -16.79 3.72 -37.03
CA PRO A 280 -17.93 3.25 -37.75
C PRO A 280 -18.32 1.79 -37.46
N GLU A 281 -17.41 1.03 -36.90
CA GLU A 281 -17.58 -0.39 -36.53
C GLU A 281 -18.38 -0.62 -35.24
N LEU A 282 -18.55 0.42 -34.42
CA LEU A 282 -19.31 0.36 -33.18
C LEU A 282 -20.58 1.19 -33.35
N ASN A 283 -21.73 0.59 -33.21
CA ASN A 283 -23.02 1.29 -33.26
C ASN A 283 -23.12 2.23 -32.04
N GLN A 284 -22.69 3.46 -32.26
CA GLN A 284 -22.44 4.44 -31.18
C GLN A 284 -23.69 5.22 -30.77
N ASP A 285 -24.77 5.13 -31.54
CA ASP A 285 -25.94 6.01 -31.40
C ASP A 285 -26.87 5.61 -30.25
N SER A 286 -26.75 4.41 -29.71
CA SER A 286 -27.71 3.89 -28.75
C SER A 286 -27.37 4.12 -27.27
N ILE A 287 -26.15 4.60 -26.92
CA ILE A 287 -25.67 4.54 -25.52
C ILE A 287 -25.52 5.91 -24.86
N ILE A 288 -25.77 7.07 -25.54
CA ILE A 288 -25.03 8.22 -25.11
C ILE A 288 -25.79 9.49 -24.84
N ALA A 289 -25.78 9.90 -23.58
CA ALA A 289 -25.71 11.30 -23.21
C ALA A 289 -24.26 11.80 -23.32
N ALA A 290 -24.03 12.99 -23.86
CA ALA A 290 -22.73 13.63 -23.87
C ALA A 290 -22.17 13.71 -22.44
N VAL A 291 -20.94 13.25 -22.26
CA VAL A 291 -20.26 13.38 -20.96
C VAL A 291 -19.61 14.75 -20.94
N PRO A 292 -20.05 15.66 -20.06
CA PRO A 292 -19.51 17.01 -20.04
C PRO A 292 -18.06 17.01 -19.54
N ASP A 293 -17.25 17.89 -20.12
CA ASP A 293 -15.95 18.23 -19.56
C ASP A 293 -16.13 18.83 -18.17
N SER A 294 -15.17 18.58 -17.31
CA SER A 294 -15.18 19.16 -15.96
C SER A 294 -13.79 19.63 -15.56
N ALA A 295 -13.74 20.79 -14.92
CA ALA A 295 -12.54 21.26 -14.23
C ALA A 295 -13.00 21.95 -12.95
N TYR A 296 -12.53 21.48 -11.81
CA TYR A 296 -12.89 22.05 -10.52
C TYR A 296 -11.85 21.81 -9.46
N GLY A 297 -11.85 22.67 -8.46
CA GLY A 297 -11.09 22.52 -7.24
C GLY A 297 -11.99 22.13 -6.08
N LEU A 298 -11.43 21.38 -5.17
CA LEU A 298 -11.99 21.06 -3.85
C LEU A 298 -11.04 21.60 -2.78
N VAL A 299 -11.60 22.26 -1.78
CA VAL A 299 -10.87 22.60 -0.56
C VAL A 299 -11.61 21.98 0.61
N GLY A 300 -10.88 21.34 1.52
CA GLY A 300 -11.51 20.64 2.61
C GLY A 300 -10.63 20.48 3.84
N ILE A 301 -11.29 20.05 4.88
CA ILE A 301 -10.67 19.66 6.14
C ILE A 301 -10.86 18.17 6.37
N PHE A 302 -9.95 17.59 7.10
CA PHE A 302 -10.04 16.17 7.48
C PHE A 302 -9.54 15.93 8.90
N MET A 303 -10.01 14.83 9.45
CA MET A 303 -9.58 14.26 10.71
C MET A 303 -9.27 12.78 10.52
N GLU A 304 -8.18 12.32 11.09
CA GLU A 304 -7.80 10.92 11.18
C GLU A 304 -7.44 10.57 12.61
N TYR A 305 -8.17 9.64 13.20
CA TYR A 305 -7.82 9.04 14.48
C TYR A 305 -7.35 7.60 14.24
N ARG A 306 -6.28 7.19 14.90
CA ARG A 306 -5.78 5.84 14.84
C ARG A 306 -5.31 5.38 16.21
N ARG A 307 -5.75 4.17 16.58
CA ARG A 307 -5.19 3.40 17.68
C ARG A 307 -4.43 2.22 17.11
N ALA A 308 -3.10 2.22 17.28
CA ALA A 308 -2.22 1.24 16.66
C ALA A 308 -2.41 -0.15 17.24
N ARG A 309 -2.51 -1.11 16.37
CA ARG A 309 -2.45 -2.54 16.66
C ARG A 309 -1.72 -3.23 15.53
N PHE A 310 -0.49 -3.66 15.79
CA PHE A 310 0.31 -4.41 14.83
C PHE A 310 0.59 -5.79 15.38
N GLU A 311 0.35 -6.80 14.56
CA GLU A 311 0.61 -8.19 14.90
C GLU A 311 1.69 -8.73 13.98
N ARG A 312 2.74 -9.31 14.57
CA ARG A 312 3.78 -10.01 13.83
C ARG A 312 3.24 -11.38 13.42
N VAL A 313 3.35 -11.68 12.15
CA VAL A 313 2.96 -12.96 11.55
C VAL A 313 4.07 -13.47 10.64
N HIS A 314 4.07 -14.77 10.41
CA HIS A 314 5.05 -15.41 9.54
C HIS A 314 4.40 -15.76 8.21
N ARG A 315 5.02 -15.33 7.09
CA ARG A 315 4.69 -15.72 5.71
C ARG A 315 3.22 -15.61 5.29
N LEU A 316 2.47 -14.74 5.91
CA LEU A 316 1.09 -14.54 5.52
C LEU A 316 0.98 -14.03 4.05
N ASN A 317 1.89 -13.14 3.63
CA ASN A 317 1.98 -12.63 2.26
C ASN A 317 3.32 -12.95 1.57
N GLY A 318 4.03 -13.97 2.06
CA GLY A 318 5.26 -14.49 1.46
C GLY A 318 6.56 -13.96 2.03
N PHE A 319 6.52 -13.03 2.97
CA PHE A 319 7.72 -12.61 3.69
C PHE A 319 7.92 -13.44 4.97
N PRO A 320 9.16 -13.76 5.35
CA PRO A 320 9.43 -14.55 6.55
C PRO A 320 8.79 -13.96 7.80
N GLU A 321 8.89 -12.64 7.98
CA GLU A 321 8.24 -11.90 9.06
C GLU A 321 7.52 -10.69 8.50
N GLU A 322 6.29 -10.48 8.90
CA GLU A 322 5.42 -9.40 8.45
C GLU A 322 4.66 -8.79 9.62
N ASP A 323 4.52 -7.47 9.61
CA ASP A 323 3.63 -6.78 10.55
C ASP A 323 2.27 -6.58 9.88
N GLN A 324 1.24 -7.22 10.42
CA GLN A 324 -0.15 -7.00 10.00
C GLN A 324 -0.74 -5.83 10.77
N ASP A 325 -1.25 -4.88 10.02
CA ASP A 325 -1.90 -3.69 10.56
C ASP A 325 -3.37 -3.99 10.85
N LEU A 326 -3.67 -4.17 12.12
CA LEU A 326 -5.01 -4.40 12.67
C LEU A 326 -5.56 -3.17 13.41
N SER A 327 -4.91 -2.03 13.26
CA SER A 327 -5.27 -0.78 13.96
C SER A 327 -6.72 -0.39 13.73
N ASP A 328 -7.33 0.17 14.76
CA ASP A 328 -8.56 0.92 14.62
C ASP A 328 -8.23 2.27 13.97
N LEU A 329 -8.87 2.59 12.85
CA LEU A 329 -8.67 3.82 12.10
C LEU A 329 -10.01 4.40 11.70
N ILE A 330 -10.17 5.69 11.96
CA ILE A 330 -11.30 6.49 11.52
C ILE A 330 -10.74 7.71 10.77
N PHE A 331 -11.08 7.84 9.52
CA PHE A 331 -10.80 9.04 8.72
C PHE A 331 -12.11 9.63 8.23
N VAL A 332 -12.26 10.94 8.39
CA VAL A 332 -13.42 11.70 7.88
C VAL A 332 -12.90 12.98 7.24
N SER A 333 -13.46 13.34 6.10
CA SER A 333 -13.22 14.66 5.48
C SER A 333 -14.50 15.27 4.95
N VAL A 334 -14.52 16.61 4.95
CA VAL A 334 -15.53 17.43 4.32
C VAL A 334 -14.86 18.41 3.37
N ASN A 335 -15.34 18.48 2.16
CA ASN A 335 -14.77 19.27 1.08
C ASN A 335 -15.84 20.19 0.48
N LEU A 336 -15.44 21.39 0.12
CA LEU A 336 -16.27 22.35 -0.61
C LEU A 336 -15.79 22.46 -2.05
N ALA A 337 -16.71 22.43 -2.99
CA ALA A 337 -16.51 22.81 -4.38
C ALA A 337 -17.42 24.02 -4.69
N SER A 338 -16.94 24.96 -5.47
CA SER A 338 -17.73 26.14 -5.83
C SER A 338 -17.51 26.54 -7.28
N ALA A 339 -18.40 27.36 -7.79
CA ALA A 339 -18.28 27.92 -9.13
C ALA A 339 -17.00 28.76 -9.30
N GLY A 340 -16.52 29.45 -8.26
CA GLY A 340 -15.23 30.14 -8.26
C GLY A 340 -14.01 29.22 -8.34
N MET A 341 -14.16 27.92 -8.06
CA MET A 341 -13.14 26.89 -8.23
C MET A 341 -13.39 26.02 -9.48
N GLY A 342 -14.28 26.44 -10.37
CA GLY A 342 -14.57 25.80 -11.65
C GLY A 342 -15.61 24.67 -11.57
N TYR A 343 -16.28 24.46 -10.44
CA TYR A 343 -17.37 23.50 -10.37
C TYR A 343 -18.67 24.13 -10.90
N SER A 344 -19.53 23.32 -11.52
CA SER A 344 -20.77 23.82 -12.15
C SER A 344 -21.76 24.47 -11.17
N SER A 345 -21.65 24.10 -9.89
CA SER A 345 -22.49 24.65 -8.81
C SER A 345 -21.71 24.57 -7.48
N THR A 346 -22.29 25.06 -6.39
CA THR A 346 -21.72 24.81 -5.06
C THR A 346 -22.01 23.36 -4.66
N GLY A 347 -20.98 22.63 -4.24
CA GLY A 347 -21.08 21.24 -3.80
C GLY A 347 -20.35 20.99 -2.49
N VAL A 348 -20.80 19.96 -1.79
CA VAL A 348 -20.17 19.46 -0.57
C VAL A 348 -19.79 18.01 -0.80
N GLY A 349 -18.49 17.72 -0.71
CA GLY A 349 -17.95 16.35 -0.75
C GLY A 349 -17.68 15.85 0.65
N SER A 350 -17.78 14.54 0.83
CA SER A 350 -17.38 13.87 2.06
C SER A 350 -16.61 12.59 1.75
N ARG A 351 -15.75 12.17 2.66
CA ARG A 351 -15.12 10.85 2.63
C ARG A 351 -15.06 10.29 4.04
N ILE A 352 -15.31 9.00 4.14
CA ILE A 352 -15.16 8.22 5.36
C ILE A 352 -14.31 7.00 5.05
N LEU A 353 -13.33 6.70 5.92
CA LEU A 353 -12.58 5.45 5.90
C LEU A 353 -12.55 4.90 7.32
N LEU A 354 -13.05 3.68 7.46
CA LEU A 354 -13.07 2.95 8.73
C LEU A 354 -12.25 1.67 8.56
N GLN A 355 -11.41 1.37 9.52
CA GLN A 355 -10.67 0.12 9.59
C GLN A 355 -10.65 -0.39 11.03
N SER A 356 -10.76 -1.68 11.20
CA SER A 356 -10.49 -2.36 12.46
C SER A 356 -10.09 -3.80 12.21
N GLY A 357 -9.32 -4.39 13.14
CA GLY A 357 -8.95 -5.79 13.06
C GLY A 357 -8.58 -6.37 14.41
N VAL A 358 -8.62 -7.68 14.50
CA VAL A 358 -8.29 -8.45 15.69
C VAL A 358 -7.58 -9.74 15.33
N LYS A 359 -6.67 -10.19 16.20
CA LYS A 359 -6.06 -11.52 16.13
C LYS A 359 -6.45 -12.29 17.39
N THR A 360 -6.97 -13.50 17.23
CA THR A 360 -7.31 -14.41 18.31
C THR A 360 -6.76 -15.80 17.97
N GLY A 361 -5.74 -16.23 18.70
CA GLY A 361 -5.02 -17.45 18.36
C GLY A 361 -4.47 -17.42 16.92
N PRO A 362 -4.74 -18.44 16.10
CA PRO A 362 -4.32 -18.49 14.71
C PRO A 362 -5.16 -17.62 13.76
N LEU A 363 -6.33 -17.13 14.21
CA LEU A 363 -7.28 -16.38 13.39
C LEU A 363 -6.99 -14.88 13.45
N LEU A 364 -6.88 -14.28 12.29
CA LEU A 364 -6.80 -12.84 12.07
C LEU A 364 -8.01 -12.39 11.28
N VAL A 365 -8.72 -11.36 11.74
CA VAL A 365 -9.86 -10.76 11.05
C VAL A 365 -9.62 -9.26 10.91
N LYS A 366 -9.92 -8.71 9.73
CA LYS A 366 -9.82 -7.29 9.44
C LYS A 366 -10.97 -6.83 8.56
N GLY A 367 -11.55 -5.67 8.89
CA GLY A 367 -12.57 -5.00 8.09
C GLY A 367 -12.14 -3.60 7.66
N VAL A 368 -12.53 -3.20 6.46
CA VAL A 368 -12.32 -1.84 5.92
C VAL A 368 -13.59 -1.40 5.21
N ILE A 369 -14.00 -0.16 5.48
CA ILE A 369 -15.08 0.54 4.75
C ILE A 369 -14.49 1.86 4.24
N ASP A 370 -14.59 2.11 2.93
CA ASP A 370 -14.18 3.36 2.29
C ASP A 370 -15.35 3.90 1.48
N GLY A 371 -15.81 5.10 1.82
CA GLY A 371 -16.91 5.76 1.15
C GLY A 371 -16.59 7.21 0.85
N ASN A 372 -17.04 7.70 -0.30
CA ASN A 372 -17.00 9.10 -0.66
C ASN A 372 -18.23 9.49 -1.45
N ALA A 373 -18.65 10.74 -1.31
CA ALA A 373 -19.76 11.31 -2.03
C ALA A 373 -19.51 12.80 -2.31
N LEU A 374 -20.09 13.29 -3.39
CA LEU A 374 -20.15 14.70 -3.73
C LEU A 374 -21.62 15.06 -4.01
N PHE A 375 -22.13 16.01 -3.27
CA PHE A 375 -23.50 16.53 -3.38
C PHE A 375 -23.48 17.94 -3.93
N ASN A 376 -24.44 18.27 -4.74
CA ASN A 376 -24.73 19.62 -5.21
C ASN A 376 -26.22 19.96 -5.05
N SER A 377 -26.66 21.08 -5.56
CA SER A 377 -28.06 21.51 -5.46
C SER A 377 -29.07 20.56 -6.12
N ALA A 378 -28.61 19.72 -7.07
CA ALA A 378 -29.44 18.72 -7.75
C ALA A 378 -29.44 17.35 -7.02
N GLY A 379 -28.66 17.19 -5.96
CA GLY A 379 -28.53 15.96 -5.21
C GLY A 379 -27.14 15.34 -5.28
N LEU A 380 -27.06 14.01 -5.34
CA LEU A 380 -25.81 13.28 -5.42
C LEU A 380 -25.20 13.40 -6.83
N ASP A 381 -24.06 14.05 -6.94
CA ASP A 381 -23.30 14.19 -8.20
C ASP A 381 -22.40 12.96 -8.46
N SER A 382 -21.80 12.41 -7.42
CA SER A 382 -21.06 11.18 -7.48
C SER A 382 -20.94 10.52 -6.12
N GLY A 383 -20.98 9.21 -6.09
CA GLY A 383 -20.89 8.45 -4.85
C GLY A 383 -20.24 7.09 -5.03
N ARG A 384 -19.47 6.67 -4.03
CA ARG A 384 -18.85 5.35 -3.98
C ARG A 384 -18.76 4.87 -2.56
N VAL A 385 -19.16 3.63 -2.34
CA VAL A 385 -18.90 2.91 -1.09
C VAL A 385 -18.30 1.57 -1.43
N GLN A 386 -17.23 1.22 -0.74
CA GLN A 386 -16.60 -0.10 -0.83
C GLN A 386 -16.35 -0.65 0.57
N THR A 387 -16.54 -1.94 0.72
CA THR A 387 -16.23 -2.69 1.94
C THR A 387 -15.37 -3.89 1.62
N THR A 388 -14.44 -4.21 2.51
CA THR A 388 -13.61 -5.41 2.41
C THR A 388 -13.45 -6.01 3.79
N GLY A 389 -13.83 -7.28 3.92
CA GLY A 389 -13.54 -8.11 5.07
C GLY A 389 -12.50 -9.15 4.71
N THR A 390 -11.52 -9.36 5.55
CA THR A 390 -10.49 -10.40 5.39
C THR A 390 -10.43 -11.21 6.66
N ALA A 391 -10.49 -12.54 6.53
CA ALA A 391 -10.17 -13.47 7.58
C ALA A 391 -8.98 -14.33 7.11
N ALA A 392 -8.00 -14.52 7.97
CA ALA A 392 -6.86 -15.37 7.70
C ALA A 392 -6.63 -16.31 8.89
N VAL A 393 -6.45 -17.58 8.62
CA VAL A 393 -6.07 -18.58 9.62
C VAL A 393 -4.66 -19.04 9.32
N GLN A 394 -3.75 -18.82 10.24
CA GLN A 394 -2.40 -19.33 10.16
C GLN A 394 -2.33 -20.66 10.93
N TRP A 395 -2.40 -21.77 10.21
CA TRP A 395 -2.37 -23.11 10.79
C TRP A 395 -0.98 -23.44 11.37
N GLU A 396 0.05 -23.08 10.60
CA GLU A 396 1.46 -23.27 10.92
C GLU A 396 2.25 -22.12 10.27
N GLU A 397 3.56 -22.01 10.55
CA GLU A 397 4.41 -20.97 9.96
C GLU A 397 4.41 -20.96 8.41
N ARG A 398 4.13 -22.11 7.78
CA ARG A 398 4.17 -22.29 6.33
C ARG A 398 2.79 -22.44 5.69
N ASN A 399 1.74 -22.45 6.49
CA ASN A 399 0.42 -22.89 6.06
C ASN A 399 -0.66 -21.93 6.51
N SER A 400 -1.38 -21.33 5.57
CA SER A 400 -2.42 -20.34 5.86
C SER A 400 -3.59 -20.41 4.89
N THR A 401 -4.77 -20.08 5.39
CA THR A 401 -5.98 -19.95 4.59
C THR A 401 -6.51 -18.54 4.71
N PHE A 402 -6.87 -17.94 3.57
CA PHE A 402 -7.47 -16.62 3.47
C PHE A 402 -8.90 -16.72 2.96
N VAL A 403 -9.75 -15.93 3.55
CA VAL A 403 -11.09 -15.64 3.03
C VAL A 403 -11.21 -14.12 2.94
N GLN A 404 -11.49 -13.61 1.76
CA GLN A 404 -11.72 -12.19 1.54
C GLN A 404 -13.08 -12.00 0.89
N ALA A 405 -13.94 -11.23 1.56
CA ALA A 405 -15.21 -10.76 1.01
C ALA A 405 -15.08 -9.25 0.72
N SER A 406 -15.51 -8.82 -0.46
CA SER A 406 -15.56 -7.41 -0.79
C SER A 406 -16.86 -7.08 -1.52
N GLY A 407 -17.38 -5.87 -1.26
CA GLY A 407 -18.57 -5.36 -1.92
C GLY A 407 -18.40 -3.88 -2.22
N GLY A 408 -19.17 -3.37 -3.18
CA GLY A 408 -19.15 -1.97 -3.53
C GLY A 408 -20.39 -1.51 -4.28
N VAL A 409 -20.70 -0.24 -4.11
CA VAL A 409 -21.79 0.47 -4.81
C VAL A 409 -21.22 1.78 -5.35
N LEU A 410 -21.58 2.11 -6.56
CA LEU A 410 -21.29 3.37 -7.24
C LEU A 410 -22.62 4.03 -7.63
N ASP A 411 -22.65 5.33 -7.58
CA ASP A 411 -23.74 6.16 -8.09
C ASP A 411 -23.19 7.31 -8.93
N SER A 412 -23.95 7.73 -9.94
CA SER A 412 -23.60 8.85 -10.83
C SER A 412 -22.19 8.69 -11.46
N VAL A 413 -21.95 7.54 -12.08
CA VAL A 413 -20.64 7.11 -12.55
C VAL A 413 -20.30 7.73 -13.89
N ARG A 414 -19.08 8.24 -14.04
CA ARG A 414 -18.51 8.66 -15.32
C ARG A 414 -17.89 7.49 -16.08
N PRO A 415 -17.74 7.59 -17.41
CA PRO A 415 -17.13 6.53 -18.22
C PRO A 415 -15.79 6.05 -17.67
N GLY A 416 -15.63 4.73 -17.55
CA GLY A 416 -14.42 4.09 -17.05
C GLY A 416 -14.24 4.12 -15.54
N GLN A 417 -15.27 4.47 -14.77
CA GLN A 417 -15.29 4.42 -13.30
C GLN A 417 -16.13 3.26 -12.75
N GLU A 418 -16.82 2.54 -13.62
CA GLU A 418 -17.62 1.36 -13.27
C GLU A 418 -16.74 0.29 -12.61
N PHE A 419 -17.34 -0.57 -11.81
CA PHE A 419 -16.68 -1.80 -11.41
C PHE A 419 -16.54 -2.69 -12.64
N ASP A 420 -15.31 -2.99 -12.99
CA ASP A 420 -14.94 -3.81 -14.13
C ASP A 420 -14.20 -5.05 -13.62
N LEU A 421 -14.88 -6.16 -13.58
CA LEU A 421 -14.36 -7.44 -13.12
C LEU A 421 -14.18 -8.38 -14.32
N GLY A 422 -13.07 -9.06 -14.33
CA GLY A 422 -12.75 -10.03 -15.36
C GLY A 422 -11.28 -10.37 -15.32
N PHE A 423 -10.75 -10.75 -16.43
CA PHE A 423 -9.47 -11.38 -16.64
C PHE A 423 -8.26 -10.85 -15.80
N GLN A 424 -8.19 -9.57 -15.48
CA GLN A 424 -7.06 -9.04 -14.73
C GLN A 424 -7.32 -8.85 -13.25
N VAL A 425 -8.57 -8.52 -12.91
CA VAL A 425 -8.92 -8.15 -11.53
C VAL A 425 -9.47 -9.33 -10.75
N MET A 426 -10.08 -10.31 -11.39
CA MET A 426 -10.81 -11.48 -10.90
C MET A 426 -12.29 -11.41 -11.31
N PRO A 427 -12.96 -12.52 -11.57
CA PRO A 427 -12.49 -13.92 -11.47
C PRO A 427 -11.52 -14.30 -12.60
N ARG A 428 -10.55 -15.14 -12.27
CA ARG A 428 -9.41 -15.48 -13.17
C ARG A 428 -9.80 -16.23 -14.45
N LEU A 429 -10.95 -16.88 -14.46
CA LEU A 429 -11.43 -17.73 -15.56
C LEU A 429 -12.23 -16.98 -16.63
N TRP A 430 -12.54 -15.71 -16.40
CA TRP A 430 -13.41 -14.93 -17.27
C TRP A 430 -12.60 -13.98 -18.16
N GLY A 431 -13.15 -13.66 -19.32
CA GLY A 431 -12.55 -12.68 -20.24
C GLY A 431 -12.50 -11.26 -19.67
N PRO A 432 -11.79 -10.34 -20.33
CA PRO A 432 -11.81 -8.93 -19.96
C PRO A 432 -13.23 -8.37 -20.03
N HIS A 433 -13.57 -7.46 -19.14
CA HIS A 433 -14.88 -6.79 -19.07
C HIS A 433 -16.09 -7.76 -18.94
N ALA A 434 -15.86 -8.95 -18.37
CA ALA A 434 -16.91 -9.95 -18.24
C ALA A 434 -18.05 -9.51 -17.32
N PHE A 435 -17.74 -8.69 -16.32
CA PHE A 435 -18.71 -8.17 -15.36
C PHE A 435 -18.44 -6.68 -15.13
N VAL A 436 -19.29 -5.84 -15.71
CA VAL A 436 -19.21 -4.39 -15.55
C VAL A 436 -20.52 -3.89 -14.96
N GLY A 437 -20.42 -2.98 -13.99
CA GLY A 437 -21.60 -2.44 -13.37
C GLY A 437 -21.33 -1.46 -12.22
N THR A 438 -22.39 -0.96 -11.63
CA THR A 438 -22.35 -0.01 -10.52
C THR A 438 -22.41 -0.68 -9.15
N ARG A 439 -22.63 -2.00 -9.11
CA ARG A 439 -22.65 -2.79 -7.88
C ARG A 439 -21.79 -4.03 -8.06
N THR A 440 -21.03 -4.37 -7.03
CA THR A 440 -20.17 -5.56 -7.06
C THR A 440 -20.14 -6.23 -5.71
N TRP A 441 -19.98 -7.54 -5.73
CA TRP A 441 -19.54 -8.31 -4.58
C TRP A 441 -18.59 -9.42 -5.04
N ARG A 442 -17.66 -9.79 -4.19
CA ARG A 442 -16.67 -10.82 -4.48
C ARG A 442 -16.31 -11.56 -3.22
N LEU A 443 -16.25 -12.88 -3.32
CA LEU A 443 -15.69 -13.77 -2.32
C LEU A 443 -14.47 -14.48 -2.91
N THR A 444 -13.38 -14.46 -2.19
CA THR A 444 -12.14 -15.17 -2.56
C THR A 444 -11.74 -16.04 -1.38
N VAL A 445 -11.48 -17.31 -1.65
CA VAL A 445 -10.88 -18.24 -0.70
C VAL A 445 -9.57 -18.71 -1.31
N GLU A 446 -8.49 -18.65 -0.54
CA GLU A 446 -7.16 -19.04 -1.00
C GLU A 446 -6.43 -19.77 0.11
N HIS A 447 -5.93 -20.94 -0.19
CA HIS A 447 -5.04 -21.69 0.70
C HIS A 447 -3.61 -21.56 0.18
N ARG A 448 -2.66 -21.23 1.06
CA ARG A 448 -1.25 -21.01 0.74
C ARG A 448 -0.39 -21.96 1.53
N TYR A 449 0.53 -22.61 0.83
CA TYR A 449 1.54 -23.46 1.41
C TYR A 449 2.93 -23.06 0.90
N TYR A 450 3.83 -22.75 1.81
CA TYR A 450 5.22 -22.38 1.50
C TYR A 450 6.13 -23.58 1.70
N ALA A 451 6.39 -24.31 0.61
CA ALA A 451 7.13 -25.55 0.64
C ALA A 451 8.62 -25.36 1.00
N PHE A 452 9.24 -24.33 0.44
CA PHE A 452 10.67 -24.08 0.57
C PHE A 452 10.96 -22.63 0.89
N ASP A 453 11.87 -22.41 1.86
CA ASP A 453 12.17 -21.07 2.35
C ASP A 453 13.40 -20.45 1.75
N ASN A 454 14.29 -21.26 1.25
CA ASN A 454 15.62 -20.87 0.86
C ASN A 454 16.15 -21.77 -0.26
N VAL A 455 15.38 -21.91 -1.33
CA VAL A 455 15.94 -22.55 -2.52
C VAL A 455 17.11 -21.68 -2.98
N LEU A 456 18.30 -22.24 -2.92
CA LEU A 456 19.56 -21.54 -3.23
C LEU A 456 19.78 -20.28 -2.37
N GLY A 457 19.16 -20.17 -1.19
CA GLY A 457 19.34 -19.06 -0.26
C GLY A 457 18.64 -17.75 -0.62
N ILE A 458 18.01 -17.64 -1.80
CA ILE A 458 17.41 -16.42 -2.32
C ILE A 458 15.97 -16.58 -2.81
N ILE A 459 15.50 -17.80 -3.06
CA ILE A 459 14.18 -18.06 -3.64
C ILE A 459 13.30 -18.77 -2.61
N GLY A 460 12.15 -18.21 -2.30
CA GLY A 460 11.06 -18.90 -1.64
C GLY A 460 10.09 -19.50 -2.67
N MET A 461 9.64 -20.72 -2.47
CA MET A 461 8.65 -21.38 -3.32
C MET A 461 7.41 -21.75 -2.50
N GLY A 462 6.25 -21.43 -3.03
CA GLY A 462 4.97 -21.77 -2.42
C GLY A 462 3.91 -22.08 -3.47
N PHE A 463 2.85 -22.69 -3.01
CA PHE A 463 1.68 -23.04 -3.80
C PHE A 463 0.46 -22.34 -3.19
N GLY A 464 -0.42 -21.83 -4.04
CA GLY A 464 -1.69 -21.28 -3.64
C GLY A 464 -2.80 -21.82 -4.55
N ALA A 465 -3.90 -22.23 -3.94
CA ALA A 465 -5.11 -22.69 -4.63
C ALA A 465 -6.35 -21.96 -4.10
#